data_bef33e999c79d3895a63bd2a3ddeab7c
#
_entry.id   bef33e999c79d3895a63bd2a3ddeab7c
#
_cell.length_a   1.000
_cell.length_b   1.000
_cell.length_c   1.000
_cell.angle_alpha   90.00
_cell.angle_beta   90.00
_cell.angle_gamma   90.00
#
_symmetry.space_group_name_H-M   'P 1'
#
loop_
_entity.id
_entity.type
_entity.pdbx_description
1 polymer ?
#
loop_
_entity_poly.entity_id
_entity_poly.type
_entity_poly.pdbx_seq_one_letter_code
_entity_poly.pdbx_strand_id
1 'polypeptide(L)'
;MGYVVRPGDIVKSKVHTYTVLKELNKGGFADAYKARTEDGETVFFKQYKSPTKLVPWFKSYFSYEKTLNDRLHNDPVLKTASVYANETFLAKPMKPNGYEYWTRNECLFQTFPFITGNLTLADLIKKDFKEYDWEKRLYACTVFAFALRKLHDTNVVHCDLKPENVQIKYDEKIAIKYRPLLIDMDWSILSDKTPPWNGYQGYVGTVGYNSPEHLKNQIPLEASDVFTAAIIICEVLAAKHPFFSHLGKDDFTKYVLSGKNDFGKTVPFRGPVTQKFNDLLIAALDIDPKKRPTMAEIHVEMMSMCKNFGKPMTMVKAAEPIAPVHAPAHDPCSIVNSIKRFASSVFCKKAPTTLPTRVPAKAKVEEPEIRKVVHKPTIDEIKKSVPSTTSSRSKLTLKGDIGQFTTKTNFIIDSQMLKRVTSESKYADSTCQFTVMFKEDNWYVKSNVAANNFTARNGIGINDSNLYLIATGDVLSVKGKSSGKTAMKLAVSID
;
A
#
# COMPACT_ATOMS: atom_id res chain seq x y z
N MET A 1 -16.63 -10.75 -10.50
CA MET A 1 -16.57 -10.62 -9.02
C MET A 1 -16.31 -11.98 -8.44
N GLY A 2 -15.32 -12.11 -7.54
CA GLY A 2 -15.11 -13.35 -6.78
C GLY A 2 -16.24 -13.59 -5.79
N TYR A 3 -16.44 -14.85 -5.40
CA TYR A 3 -17.39 -15.20 -4.35
C TYR A 3 -16.95 -14.59 -3.01
N VAL A 4 -17.88 -14.03 -2.25
CA VAL A 4 -17.65 -13.50 -0.89
C VAL A 4 -18.20 -14.53 0.09
N VAL A 5 -17.36 -15.05 0.99
CA VAL A 5 -17.79 -16.02 2.01
C VAL A 5 -18.81 -15.42 2.98
N ARG A 6 -19.66 -16.26 3.53
CA ARG A 6 -20.76 -15.90 4.44
C ARG A 6 -20.65 -16.73 5.73
N PRO A 7 -21.25 -16.28 6.83
CA PRO A 7 -21.39 -17.12 8.01
C PRO A 7 -22.02 -18.48 7.67
N GLY A 8 -21.41 -19.54 8.18
CA GLY A 8 -21.77 -20.93 7.90
C GLY A 8 -20.97 -21.56 6.75
N ASP A 9 -20.33 -20.80 5.88
CA ASP A 9 -19.51 -21.34 4.80
C ASP A 9 -18.29 -22.08 5.35
N ILE A 10 -17.85 -23.07 4.58
CA ILE A 10 -16.70 -23.92 4.89
C ILE A 10 -15.59 -23.60 3.89
N VAL A 11 -14.37 -23.44 4.38
CA VAL A 11 -13.17 -23.25 3.55
C VAL A 11 -12.11 -24.25 3.99
N LYS A 12 -11.62 -25.07 3.05
CA LYS A 12 -10.60 -26.09 3.34
C LYS A 12 -9.24 -25.66 2.84
N SER A 13 -8.25 -25.68 3.71
CA SER A 13 -6.83 -25.66 3.36
C SER A 13 -6.28 -27.08 3.24
N LYS A 14 -4.96 -27.21 3.15
CA LYS A 14 -4.28 -28.53 3.24
C LYS A 14 -4.15 -29.02 4.69
N VAL A 15 -4.26 -28.10 5.66
CA VAL A 15 -4.00 -28.36 7.08
C VAL A 15 -5.31 -28.40 7.87
N HIS A 16 -6.21 -27.41 7.62
CA HIS A 16 -7.43 -27.24 8.41
C HIS A 16 -8.68 -27.07 7.57
N THR A 17 -9.82 -27.37 8.19
CA THR A 17 -11.15 -27.02 7.71
C THR A 17 -11.70 -25.88 8.55
N TYR A 18 -11.98 -24.73 7.92
CA TYR A 18 -12.48 -23.53 8.59
C TYR A 18 -13.98 -23.37 8.37
N THR A 19 -14.72 -23.18 9.45
CA THR A 19 -16.12 -22.74 9.40
C THR A 19 -16.19 -21.25 9.69
N VAL A 20 -16.73 -20.47 8.76
CA VAL A 20 -16.90 -19.02 8.93
C VAL A 20 -18.03 -18.77 9.92
N LEU A 21 -17.75 -18.06 11.02
CA LEU A 21 -18.73 -17.79 12.08
C LEU A 21 -19.42 -16.45 11.92
N LYS A 22 -18.64 -15.40 11.62
CA LYS A 22 -19.13 -14.02 11.57
C LYS A 22 -18.25 -13.16 10.67
N GLU A 23 -18.87 -12.27 9.89
CA GLU A 23 -18.19 -11.17 9.24
C GLU A 23 -17.78 -10.12 10.28
N LEU A 24 -16.52 -9.67 10.25
CA LEU A 24 -15.98 -8.68 11.16
C LEU A 24 -15.86 -7.30 10.48
N ASN A 25 -15.29 -7.28 9.26
CA ASN A 25 -15.07 -6.04 8.51
C ASN A 25 -14.99 -6.31 7.01
N LYS A 26 -15.36 -5.29 6.22
CA LYS A 26 -15.14 -5.25 4.76
C LYS A 26 -14.06 -4.23 4.43
N GLY A 27 -12.92 -4.73 3.99
CA GLY A 27 -11.81 -3.88 3.58
C GLY A 27 -11.71 -3.68 2.07
N GLY A 28 -10.82 -2.81 1.64
CA GLY A 28 -10.53 -2.58 0.22
C GLY A 28 -9.89 -3.79 -0.45
N PHE A 29 -8.92 -4.41 0.19
CA PHE A 29 -8.12 -5.53 -0.34
C PHE A 29 -8.57 -6.89 0.16
N ALA A 30 -9.11 -6.99 1.35
CA ALA A 30 -9.62 -8.21 1.94
C ALA A 30 -10.87 -7.97 2.79
N ASP A 31 -11.72 -8.97 2.89
CA ASP A 31 -12.80 -9.03 3.87
C ASP A 31 -12.36 -9.90 5.04
N ALA A 32 -12.67 -9.48 6.27
CA ALA A 32 -12.26 -10.13 7.50
C ALA A 32 -13.41 -10.81 8.21
N TYR A 33 -13.14 -12.00 8.73
CA TYR A 33 -14.11 -12.86 9.39
C TYR A 33 -13.55 -13.44 10.69
N LYS A 34 -14.42 -13.82 11.58
CA LYS A 34 -14.16 -14.79 12.64
C LYS A 34 -14.47 -16.17 12.08
N ALA A 35 -13.54 -17.12 12.19
CA ALA A 35 -13.78 -18.51 11.79
C ALA A 35 -13.32 -19.47 12.90
N ARG A 36 -13.68 -20.74 12.75
CA ARG A 36 -13.30 -21.81 13.67
C ARG A 36 -12.73 -22.97 12.87
N THR A 37 -11.64 -23.57 13.36
CA THR A 37 -11.10 -24.82 12.84
C THR A 37 -11.96 -26.01 13.25
N GLU A 38 -11.76 -27.18 12.64
CA GLU A 38 -12.39 -28.45 13.04
C GLU A 38 -12.09 -28.83 14.49
N ASP A 39 -10.93 -28.44 15.01
CA ASP A 39 -10.51 -28.69 16.39
C ASP A 39 -11.11 -27.70 17.40
N GLY A 40 -11.91 -26.74 16.92
CA GLY A 40 -12.59 -25.75 17.74
C GLY A 40 -11.81 -24.47 18.01
N GLU A 41 -10.58 -24.33 17.49
CA GLU A 41 -9.79 -23.11 17.61
C GLU A 41 -10.45 -21.95 16.87
N THR A 42 -10.49 -20.78 17.48
CA THR A 42 -10.99 -19.56 16.85
C THR A 42 -9.85 -18.81 16.19
N VAL A 43 -10.03 -18.45 14.92
CA VAL A 43 -9.05 -17.71 14.12
C VAL A 43 -9.64 -16.43 13.53
N PHE A 44 -8.78 -15.45 13.31
CA PHE A 44 -9.06 -14.32 12.45
C PHE A 44 -8.78 -14.76 11.01
N PHE A 45 -9.74 -14.56 10.11
CA PHE A 45 -9.76 -15.16 8.79
C PHE A 45 -9.96 -14.06 7.74
N LYS A 46 -9.02 -13.92 6.80
CA LYS A 46 -9.09 -12.95 5.71
C LYS A 46 -9.36 -13.65 4.38
N GLN A 47 -10.31 -13.13 3.62
CA GLN A 47 -10.51 -13.44 2.20
C GLN A 47 -10.04 -12.27 1.36
N TYR A 48 -9.03 -12.48 0.52
CA TYR A 48 -8.47 -11.42 -0.32
C TYR A 48 -9.25 -11.23 -1.61
N LYS A 49 -9.49 -9.96 -1.94
CA LYS A 49 -10.02 -9.50 -3.24
C LYS A 49 -8.89 -9.29 -4.24
N SER A 50 -7.69 -8.93 -3.73
CA SER A 50 -6.45 -8.74 -4.46
C SER A 50 -5.27 -9.06 -3.52
N PRO A 51 -4.20 -9.73 -4.01
CA PRO A 51 -4.02 -10.17 -5.39
C PRO A 51 -4.84 -11.41 -5.75
N THR A 52 -5.14 -11.59 -7.02
CA THR A 52 -5.76 -12.79 -7.57
C THR A 52 -4.79 -13.51 -8.51
N LYS A 53 -5.07 -14.77 -8.85
CA LYS A 53 -4.25 -15.55 -9.83
C LYS A 53 -4.12 -14.87 -11.21
N LEU A 54 -4.93 -13.85 -11.49
CA LEU A 54 -4.90 -13.13 -12.77
C LEU A 54 -3.79 -12.09 -12.87
N VAL A 55 -3.21 -11.66 -11.74
CA VAL A 55 -2.11 -10.69 -11.77
C VAL A 55 -0.77 -11.39 -12.06
N PRO A 56 0.10 -10.82 -12.89
CA PRO A 56 1.35 -11.48 -13.33
C PRO A 56 2.30 -11.82 -12.18
N TRP A 57 2.31 -11.01 -11.13
CA TRP A 57 3.18 -11.14 -9.98
C TRP A 57 2.63 -12.04 -8.86
N PHE A 58 1.46 -12.69 -9.06
CA PHE A 58 0.79 -13.49 -8.03
C PHE A 58 1.67 -14.64 -7.46
N LYS A 59 2.37 -15.39 -8.33
CA LYS A 59 3.25 -16.47 -7.87
C LYS A 59 4.41 -15.94 -7.02
N SER A 60 5.01 -14.82 -7.45
CA SER A 60 6.11 -14.20 -6.72
C SER A 60 5.65 -13.63 -5.38
N TYR A 61 4.39 -13.16 -5.30
CA TYR A 61 3.77 -12.71 -4.06
C TYR A 61 3.75 -13.79 -2.98
N PHE A 62 3.35 -15.02 -3.32
CA PHE A 62 3.34 -16.13 -2.35
C PHE A 62 4.72 -16.43 -1.76
N SER A 63 5.74 -16.46 -2.60
CA SER A 63 7.12 -16.67 -2.14
C SER A 63 7.62 -15.50 -1.28
N TYR A 64 7.20 -14.30 -1.62
CA TYR A 64 7.54 -13.09 -0.88
C TYR A 64 6.87 -13.06 0.50
N GLU A 65 5.56 -13.33 0.57
CA GLU A 65 4.78 -13.47 1.80
C GLU A 65 5.36 -14.54 2.74
N LYS A 66 5.76 -15.68 2.17
CA LYS A 66 6.44 -16.72 2.96
C LYS A 66 7.72 -16.18 3.60
N THR A 67 8.57 -15.49 2.82
CA THR A 67 9.82 -14.92 3.35
C THR A 67 9.54 -13.89 4.45
N LEU A 68 8.50 -13.06 4.28
CA LEU A 68 8.08 -12.08 5.29
C LEU A 68 7.67 -12.80 6.58
N ASN A 69 6.76 -13.76 6.49
CA ASN A 69 6.28 -14.51 7.65
C ASN A 69 7.42 -15.29 8.34
N ASP A 70 8.34 -15.89 7.58
CA ASP A 70 9.52 -16.59 8.13
C ASP A 70 10.39 -15.61 8.96
N ARG A 71 10.61 -14.37 8.51
CA ARG A 71 11.35 -13.36 9.27
C ARG A 71 10.67 -13.01 10.59
N LEU A 72 9.35 -12.77 10.54
CA LEU A 72 8.56 -12.44 11.73
C LEU A 72 8.55 -13.59 12.73
N HIS A 73 8.45 -14.84 12.23
CA HIS A 73 8.42 -16.04 13.06
C HIS A 73 9.77 -16.39 13.68
N ASN A 74 10.87 -16.18 12.96
CA ASN A 74 12.19 -16.59 13.39
C ASN A 74 12.87 -15.61 14.36
N ASP A 75 12.45 -14.36 14.39
CA ASP A 75 12.91 -13.42 15.43
C ASP A 75 12.17 -13.67 16.75
N PRO A 76 12.87 -13.95 17.87
CA PRO A 76 12.25 -14.31 19.15
C PRO A 76 11.39 -13.18 19.74
N VAL A 77 11.70 -11.92 19.41
CA VAL A 77 10.93 -10.76 19.86
C VAL A 77 9.71 -10.57 18.98
N LEU A 78 9.86 -10.55 17.67
CA LEU A 78 8.76 -10.35 16.71
C LEU A 78 7.74 -11.48 16.76
N LYS A 79 8.16 -12.71 17.03
CA LYS A 79 7.24 -13.82 17.29
C LYS A 79 6.17 -13.50 18.35
N THR A 80 6.49 -12.63 19.30
CA THR A 80 5.59 -12.26 20.39
C THR A 80 5.08 -10.81 20.30
N ALA A 81 5.68 -9.98 19.45
CA ALA A 81 5.37 -8.57 19.30
C ALA A 81 4.73 -8.22 17.94
N SER A 82 4.52 -9.21 17.08
CA SER A 82 3.80 -9.05 15.81
C SER A 82 2.81 -10.18 15.57
N VAL A 83 1.84 -9.94 14.70
CA VAL A 83 0.88 -10.95 14.26
C VAL A 83 1.17 -11.29 12.81
N TYR A 84 1.52 -12.53 12.55
CA TYR A 84 1.80 -13.08 11.23
C TYR A 84 0.79 -14.19 10.89
N ALA A 85 0.70 -14.52 9.60
CA ALA A 85 -0.24 -15.51 9.14
C ALA A 85 0.14 -16.91 9.62
N ASN A 86 -0.83 -17.63 10.21
CA ASN A 86 -0.70 -19.06 10.51
C ASN A 86 -0.65 -19.88 9.21
N GLU A 87 -1.55 -19.54 8.28
CA GLU A 87 -1.61 -20.14 6.95
C GLU A 87 -1.91 -19.10 5.88
N THR A 88 -1.34 -19.32 4.69
CA THR A 88 -1.65 -18.60 3.45
C THR A 88 -1.96 -19.64 2.37
N PHE A 89 -3.19 -19.66 1.85
CA PHE A 89 -3.62 -20.70 0.93
C PHE A 89 -4.68 -20.24 -0.08
N LEU A 90 -4.87 -21.05 -1.11
CA LEU A 90 -5.91 -20.88 -2.12
C LEU A 90 -6.97 -21.95 -1.92
N ALA A 91 -8.23 -21.54 -1.91
CA ALA A 91 -9.36 -22.45 -1.80
C ALA A 91 -10.59 -21.91 -2.51
N LYS A 92 -11.52 -22.83 -2.81
CA LYS A 92 -12.91 -22.52 -3.15
C LYS A 92 -13.77 -22.69 -1.91
N PRO A 93 -14.54 -21.66 -1.52
CA PRO A 93 -15.49 -21.81 -0.44
C PRO A 93 -16.58 -22.85 -0.78
N MET A 94 -17.10 -23.50 0.24
CA MET A 94 -18.20 -24.44 0.16
C MET A 94 -19.38 -23.97 1.01
N LYS A 95 -20.58 -24.35 0.62
CA LYS A 95 -21.80 -24.12 1.42
C LYS A 95 -21.76 -24.94 2.72
N PRO A 96 -22.57 -24.61 3.73
CA PRO A 96 -22.65 -25.37 4.98
C PRO A 96 -23.00 -26.88 4.78
N ASN A 97 -23.70 -27.20 3.69
CA ASN A 97 -24.01 -28.57 3.30
C ASN A 97 -22.89 -29.30 2.55
N GLY A 98 -21.71 -28.68 2.44
CA GLY A 98 -20.52 -29.26 1.82
C GLY A 98 -20.46 -29.15 0.29
N TYR A 99 -21.47 -28.59 -0.37
CA TYR A 99 -21.41 -28.35 -1.83
C TYR A 99 -20.57 -27.14 -2.16
N GLU A 100 -19.70 -27.26 -3.17
CA GLU A 100 -18.93 -26.13 -3.68
C GLU A 100 -19.84 -25.06 -4.28
N TYR A 101 -19.46 -23.80 -4.06
CA TYR A 101 -20.06 -22.72 -4.84
C TYR A 101 -19.58 -22.79 -6.28
N TRP A 102 -20.44 -22.46 -7.21
CA TRP A 102 -20.05 -22.33 -8.60
C TRP A 102 -19.19 -21.07 -8.79
N THR A 103 -17.88 -21.21 -8.49
CA THR A 103 -16.88 -20.17 -8.73
C THR A 103 -15.83 -20.72 -9.69
N ARG A 104 -15.45 -19.93 -10.68
CA ARG A 104 -14.39 -20.33 -11.62
C ARG A 104 -13.01 -20.37 -10.97
N ASN A 105 -12.77 -19.51 -10.00
CA ASN A 105 -11.44 -19.28 -9.41
C ASN A 105 -11.44 -19.53 -7.90
N GLU A 106 -10.32 -20.03 -7.41
CA GLU A 106 -9.99 -20.06 -6.00
C GLU A 106 -9.73 -18.64 -5.50
N CYS A 107 -10.07 -18.40 -4.24
CA CYS A 107 -9.75 -17.18 -3.53
C CYS A 107 -8.48 -17.37 -2.70
N LEU A 108 -7.75 -16.29 -2.47
CA LEU A 108 -6.64 -16.25 -1.52
C LEU A 108 -7.21 -16.04 -0.12
N PHE A 109 -6.76 -16.87 0.81
CA PHE A 109 -7.10 -16.78 2.23
C PHE A 109 -5.83 -16.72 3.08
N GLN A 110 -5.93 -16.01 4.19
CA GLN A 110 -4.96 -16.07 5.29
C GLN A 110 -5.68 -16.21 6.62
N THR A 111 -5.06 -16.92 7.54
CA THR A 111 -5.54 -17.08 8.90
C THR A 111 -4.51 -16.53 9.88
N PHE A 112 -5.01 -15.95 10.97
CA PHE A 112 -4.19 -15.35 12.01
C PHE A 112 -4.75 -15.74 13.38
N PRO A 113 -3.95 -15.64 14.46
CA PRO A 113 -4.46 -15.77 15.82
C PRO A 113 -5.63 -14.80 16.05
N PHE A 114 -6.70 -15.26 16.69
CA PHE A 114 -7.82 -14.39 17.05
C PHE A 114 -7.52 -13.66 18.36
N ILE A 115 -7.27 -12.37 18.27
CA ILE A 115 -6.86 -11.53 19.40
C ILE A 115 -8.08 -10.81 19.96
N THR A 116 -8.31 -10.90 21.27
CA THR A 116 -9.43 -10.25 21.96
C THR A 116 -8.94 -9.40 23.13
N GLY A 117 -9.69 -8.33 23.43
CA GLY A 117 -9.51 -7.56 24.68
C GLY A 117 -8.24 -6.72 24.77
N ASN A 118 -7.55 -6.43 23.65
CA ASN A 118 -6.39 -5.58 23.66
C ASN A 118 -6.77 -4.10 23.41
N LEU A 119 -6.03 -3.22 24.10
CA LEU A 119 -6.08 -1.79 23.86
C LEU A 119 -5.25 -1.47 22.61
N THR A 120 -5.74 -0.58 21.76
CA THR A 120 -4.97 -0.03 20.63
C THR A 120 -4.41 1.35 20.95
N LEU A 121 -3.42 1.83 20.21
CA LEU A 121 -3.00 3.23 20.33
C LEU A 121 -4.14 4.19 19.93
N ALA A 122 -5.05 3.79 19.04
CA ALA A 122 -6.25 4.57 18.71
C ALA A 122 -7.18 4.75 19.93
N ASP A 123 -7.27 3.75 20.80
CA ASP A 123 -8.04 3.87 22.04
C ASP A 123 -7.39 4.86 23.02
N LEU A 124 -6.06 4.87 23.08
CA LEU A 124 -5.33 5.85 23.91
C LEU A 124 -5.52 7.28 23.41
N ILE A 125 -5.58 7.48 22.09
CA ILE A 125 -5.82 8.80 21.49
C ILE A 125 -7.24 9.30 21.80
N LYS A 126 -8.24 8.41 21.74
CA LYS A 126 -9.66 8.75 21.94
C LYS A 126 -10.04 8.95 23.40
N LYS A 127 -9.33 8.31 24.34
CA LYS A 127 -9.63 8.40 25.77
C LYS A 127 -9.21 9.75 26.35
N ASP A 128 -9.97 10.21 27.36
CA ASP A 128 -9.55 11.40 28.11
C ASP A 128 -8.15 11.21 28.68
N PHE A 129 -7.33 12.24 28.55
CA PHE A 129 -5.94 12.21 29.01
C PHE A 129 -5.84 11.95 30.51
N LYS A 130 -6.86 12.30 31.31
CA LYS A 130 -6.94 12.05 32.74
C LYS A 130 -7.08 10.57 33.09
N GLU A 131 -7.77 9.79 32.25
CA GLU A 131 -7.95 8.34 32.45
C GLU A 131 -6.66 7.55 32.20
N TYR A 132 -5.87 8.04 31.26
CA TYR A 132 -4.55 7.48 30.94
C TYR A 132 -3.48 8.51 31.19
N ASP A 133 -2.81 8.36 32.34
CA ASP A 133 -1.71 9.24 32.74
C ASP A 133 -0.56 9.26 31.72
N TRP A 134 0.28 10.27 31.87
CA TRP A 134 1.44 10.49 31.00
C TRP A 134 2.37 9.28 30.91
N GLU A 135 2.64 8.64 32.05
CA GLU A 135 3.57 7.52 32.12
C GLU A 135 3.10 6.34 31.30
N LYS A 136 1.80 5.95 31.41
CA LYS A 136 1.23 4.86 30.63
C LYS A 136 1.27 5.14 29.13
N ARG A 137 1.00 6.38 28.72
CA ARG A 137 1.10 6.79 27.32
C ARG A 137 2.54 6.71 26.81
N LEU A 138 3.50 7.20 27.59
CA LEU A 138 4.91 7.13 27.22
C LEU A 138 5.38 5.67 27.17
N TYR A 139 4.98 4.82 28.13
CA TYR A 139 5.29 3.39 28.09
C TYR A 139 4.70 2.70 26.86
N ALA A 140 3.44 2.97 26.51
CA ALA A 140 2.82 2.41 25.32
C ALA A 140 3.57 2.80 24.04
N CYS A 141 3.93 4.07 23.91
CA CYS A 141 4.75 4.55 22.79
C CYS A 141 6.16 3.94 22.78
N THR A 142 6.76 3.74 23.97
CA THR A 142 8.09 3.14 24.08
C THR A 142 8.10 1.69 23.62
N VAL A 143 7.11 0.88 24.02
CA VAL A 143 7.02 -0.52 23.55
C VAL A 143 6.65 -0.60 22.07
N PHE A 144 5.84 0.33 21.57
CA PHE A 144 5.59 0.45 20.12
C PHE A 144 6.89 0.74 19.35
N ALA A 145 7.65 1.75 19.79
CA ALA A 145 8.94 2.09 19.18
C ALA A 145 9.94 0.91 19.22
N PHE A 146 9.95 0.13 20.31
CA PHE A 146 10.74 -1.10 20.42
C PHE A 146 10.32 -2.16 19.40
N ALA A 147 9.02 -2.44 19.26
CA ALA A 147 8.54 -3.42 18.31
C ALA A 147 8.86 -3.02 16.85
N LEU A 148 8.68 -1.73 16.52
CA LEU A 148 8.98 -1.22 15.19
C LEU A 148 10.49 -1.23 14.89
N ARG A 149 11.33 -0.87 15.87
CA ARG A 149 12.77 -1.06 15.75
C ARG A 149 13.11 -2.50 15.44
N LYS A 150 12.53 -3.48 16.18
CA LYS A 150 12.77 -4.91 15.97
C LYS A 150 12.31 -5.37 14.60
N LEU A 151 11.23 -4.82 14.09
CA LEU A 151 10.78 -5.06 12.72
C LEU A 151 11.82 -4.61 11.69
N HIS A 152 12.34 -3.40 11.84
CA HIS A 152 13.40 -2.85 10.98
C HIS A 152 14.73 -3.65 11.09
N ASP A 153 15.10 -4.12 12.30
CA ASP A 153 16.28 -4.98 12.51
C ASP A 153 16.21 -6.28 11.67
N THR A 154 15.01 -6.70 11.22
CA THR A 154 14.80 -7.88 10.35
C THR A 154 14.57 -7.51 8.88
N ASN A 155 14.87 -6.27 8.48
CA ASN A 155 14.64 -5.74 7.14
C ASN A 155 13.16 -5.83 6.70
N VAL A 156 12.22 -5.55 7.60
CA VAL A 156 10.80 -5.47 7.30
C VAL A 156 10.30 -4.06 7.53
N VAL A 157 9.58 -3.51 6.56
CA VAL A 157 8.89 -2.21 6.63
C VAL A 157 7.40 -2.48 6.68
N HIS A 158 6.70 -1.91 7.66
CA HIS A 158 5.27 -2.17 7.87
C HIS A 158 4.38 -1.60 6.76
N CYS A 159 4.68 -0.39 6.29
CA CYS A 159 4.01 0.38 5.24
C CYS A 159 2.63 0.93 5.59
N ASP A 160 1.80 0.24 6.38
CA ASP A 160 0.45 0.72 6.77
C ASP A 160 0.33 0.89 8.29
N LEU A 161 1.30 1.59 8.90
CA LEU A 161 1.20 1.96 10.31
C LEU A 161 0.05 2.96 10.52
N LYS A 162 -0.74 2.71 11.53
CA LYS A 162 -1.78 3.59 12.06
C LYS A 162 -2.10 3.17 13.49
N PRO A 163 -2.73 4.02 14.29
CA PRO A 163 -3.00 3.71 15.70
C PRO A 163 -3.80 2.41 15.90
N GLU A 164 -4.69 2.07 14.97
CA GLU A 164 -5.49 0.85 14.98
C GLU A 164 -4.66 -0.43 14.76
N ASN A 165 -3.53 -0.32 14.05
CA ASN A 165 -2.64 -1.44 13.73
C ASN A 165 -1.57 -1.68 14.80
N VAL A 166 -1.64 -0.96 15.93
CA VAL A 166 -0.76 -1.15 17.08
C VAL A 166 -1.59 -1.49 18.31
N GLN A 167 -1.63 -2.76 18.68
CA GLN A 167 -2.29 -3.23 19.89
C GLN A 167 -1.31 -3.25 21.06
N ILE A 168 -1.79 -2.90 22.23
CA ILE A 168 -1.03 -2.88 23.49
C ILE A 168 -1.71 -3.81 24.47
N LYS A 169 -1.03 -4.87 24.82
CA LYS A 169 -1.49 -5.85 25.82
C LYS A 169 -0.80 -5.59 27.16
N TYR A 170 -1.58 -5.52 28.24
CA TYR A 170 -1.01 -5.49 29.58
C TYR A 170 -0.39 -6.85 29.93
N ASP A 171 0.84 -6.84 30.44
CA ASP A 171 1.58 -8.04 30.84
C ASP A 171 2.44 -7.72 32.06
N GLU A 172 2.01 -8.24 33.22
CA GLU A 172 2.69 -7.99 34.51
C GLU A 172 4.12 -8.56 34.58
N LYS A 173 4.45 -9.52 33.71
CA LYS A 173 5.76 -10.17 33.67
C LYS A 173 6.83 -9.29 33.02
N ILE A 174 6.44 -8.20 32.35
CA ILE A 174 7.34 -7.28 31.68
C ILE A 174 7.55 -6.04 32.56
N ALA A 175 8.79 -5.57 32.69
CA ALA A 175 9.14 -4.41 33.53
C ALA A 175 8.31 -3.15 33.22
N ILE A 176 8.00 -2.90 31.95
CA ILE A 176 7.15 -1.79 31.48
C ILE A 176 5.66 -2.14 31.58
N LYS A 177 5.29 -3.39 31.91
CA LYS A 177 3.93 -3.91 32.01
C LYS A 177 3.08 -3.86 30.74
N TYR A 178 3.66 -3.56 29.59
CA TYR A 178 2.95 -3.52 28.31
C TYR A 178 3.72 -4.30 27.24
N ARG A 179 2.99 -5.08 26.48
CA ARG A 179 3.49 -5.79 25.30
C ARG A 179 2.84 -5.21 24.05
N PRO A 180 3.61 -4.76 23.06
CA PRO A 180 3.07 -4.32 21.79
C PRO A 180 2.72 -5.54 20.92
N LEU A 181 1.75 -5.34 20.01
CA LEU A 181 1.45 -6.26 18.93
C LEU A 181 1.26 -5.45 17.66
N LEU A 182 2.20 -5.54 16.73
CA LEU A 182 2.02 -5.00 15.38
C LEU A 182 1.13 -5.94 14.60
N ILE A 183 0.05 -5.42 14.04
CA ILE A 183 -0.95 -6.19 13.30
C ILE A 183 -1.11 -5.64 11.88
N ASP A 184 -1.73 -6.45 11.01
CA ASP A 184 -2.05 -6.08 9.63
C ASP A 184 -0.81 -5.85 8.75
N MET A 185 0.06 -6.88 8.71
CA MET A 185 1.32 -6.88 7.95
C MET A 185 1.14 -7.22 6.47
N ASP A 186 -0.08 -7.21 5.94
CA ASP A 186 -0.45 -7.76 4.62
C ASP A 186 0.32 -7.15 3.44
N TRP A 187 0.69 -5.89 3.54
CA TRP A 187 1.40 -5.15 2.50
C TRP A 187 2.77 -4.67 2.96
N SER A 188 3.28 -5.26 4.03
CA SER A 188 4.63 -5.01 4.50
C SER A 188 5.65 -5.41 3.43
N ILE A 189 6.75 -4.72 3.38
CA ILE A 189 7.80 -4.98 2.40
C ILE A 189 9.11 -5.36 3.08
N LEU A 190 9.92 -6.10 2.32
CA LEU A 190 11.28 -6.45 2.72
C LEU A 190 12.22 -5.36 2.18
N SER A 191 12.91 -4.62 3.05
CA SER A 191 13.77 -3.50 2.63
C SER A 191 14.97 -3.94 1.77
N ASP A 192 15.34 -5.22 1.83
CA ASP A 192 16.40 -5.84 1.04
C ASP A 192 15.91 -6.54 -0.24
N LYS A 193 14.60 -6.47 -0.55
CA LYS A 193 14.01 -7.12 -1.73
C LYS A 193 12.97 -6.20 -2.39
N THR A 194 12.98 -6.14 -3.70
CA THR A 194 11.93 -5.43 -4.44
C THR A 194 10.59 -6.17 -4.29
N PRO A 195 9.52 -5.49 -3.86
CA PRO A 195 8.20 -6.10 -3.76
C PRO A 195 7.70 -6.59 -5.13
N PRO A 196 7.06 -7.77 -5.22
CA PRO A 196 6.61 -8.34 -6.49
C PRO A 196 5.61 -7.48 -7.26
N TRP A 197 4.88 -6.60 -6.56
CA TRP A 197 3.91 -5.66 -7.16
C TRP A 197 4.53 -4.32 -7.57
N ASN A 198 5.83 -4.13 -7.35
CA ASN A 198 6.51 -2.89 -7.76
C ASN A 198 6.37 -2.68 -9.28
N GLY A 199 5.94 -1.48 -9.68
CA GLY A 199 5.65 -1.14 -11.07
C GLY A 199 4.30 -1.65 -11.62
N TYR A 200 3.54 -2.42 -10.83
CA TYR A 200 2.19 -2.87 -11.18
C TYR A 200 1.09 -2.12 -10.43
N GLN A 201 1.34 -1.76 -9.19
CA GLN A 201 0.42 -0.98 -8.37
C GLN A 201 1.20 -0.08 -7.40
N GLY A 202 0.50 0.88 -6.78
CA GLY A 202 1.05 1.72 -5.73
C GLY A 202 1.26 0.98 -4.41
N TYR A 203 1.87 1.67 -3.46
CA TYR A 203 2.08 1.16 -2.12
C TYR A 203 0.89 1.49 -1.23
N VAL A 204 0.49 0.50 -0.43
CA VAL A 204 -0.63 0.64 0.49
C VAL A 204 -0.22 1.51 1.67
N GLY A 205 -1.14 2.33 2.11
CA GLY A 205 -1.03 3.16 3.30
C GLY A 205 -2.37 3.81 3.61
N THR A 206 -2.48 4.39 4.78
CA THR A 206 -3.72 5.02 5.26
C THR A 206 -3.64 6.53 5.13
N VAL A 207 -4.67 7.16 4.55
CA VAL A 207 -4.77 8.63 4.45
C VAL A 207 -4.62 9.27 5.82
N GLY A 208 -3.78 10.29 5.92
CA GLY A 208 -3.40 10.91 7.18
C GLY A 208 -2.09 10.37 7.78
N TYR A 209 -1.73 9.12 7.47
CA TYR A 209 -0.52 8.46 7.98
C TYR A 209 0.53 8.16 6.92
N ASN A 210 0.24 8.48 5.66
CA ASN A 210 1.16 8.24 4.54
C ASN A 210 2.42 9.10 4.64
N SER A 211 3.59 8.45 4.54
CA SER A 211 4.86 9.15 4.42
C SER A 211 5.00 9.85 3.06
N PRO A 212 5.94 10.80 2.90
CA PRO A 212 6.26 11.41 1.61
C PRO A 212 6.55 10.39 0.50
N GLU A 213 7.15 9.24 0.82
CA GLU A 213 7.44 8.17 -0.14
C GLU A 213 6.14 7.53 -0.66
N HIS A 214 5.17 7.23 0.23
CA HIS A 214 3.83 6.75 -0.16
C HIS A 214 3.12 7.76 -1.06
N LEU A 215 3.12 9.05 -0.66
CA LEU A 215 2.46 10.12 -1.41
C LEU A 215 3.09 10.35 -2.79
N LYS A 216 4.38 10.04 -2.96
CA LYS A 216 5.11 10.08 -4.24
C LYS A 216 5.05 8.75 -5.00
N ASN A 217 4.36 7.74 -4.49
CA ASN A 217 4.33 6.39 -5.03
C ASN A 217 5.74 5.78 -5.24
N GLN A 218 6.64 6.06 -4.29
CA GLN A 218 7.98 5.47 -4.20
C GLN A 218 7.95 4.25 -3.29
N ILE A 219 8.93 3.34 -3.41
CA ILE A 219 9.06 2.21 -2.50
C ILE A 219 9.24 2.74 -1.08
N PRO A 220 8.35 2.40 -0.11
CA PRO A 220 8.53 2.76 1.27
C PRO A 220 9.81 2.18 1.85
N LEU A 221 10.39 2.89 2.79
CA LEU A 221 11.62 2.55 3.48
C LEU A 221 11.34 2.42 4.98
N GLU A 222 12.28 1.91 5.76
CA GLU A 222 12.21 1.95 7.23
C GLU A 222 11.99 3.40 7.72
N ALA A 223 12.63 4.37 7.06
CA ALA A 223 12.41 5.79 7.32
C ALA A 223 10.97 6.27 7.01
N SER A 224 10.21 5.56 6.17
CA SER A 224 8.79 5.84 5.93
C SER A 224 7.94 5.46 7.13
N ASP A 225 8.23 4.31 7.74
CA ASP A 225 7.60 3.90 9.00
C ASP A 225 7.97 4.84 10.15
N VAL A 226 9.21 5.36 10.20
CA VAL A 226 9.64 6.35 11.20
C VAL A 226 8.81 7.63 11.10
N PHE A 227 8.55 8.12 9.88
CA PHE A 227 7.68 9.28 9.67
C PHE A 227 6.26 9.03 10.20
N THR A 228 5.68 7.89 9.86
CA THR A 228 4.34 7.52 10.32
C THR A 228 4.29 7.28 11.83
N ALA A 229 5.32 6.64 12.39
CA ALA A 229 5.45 6.44 13.84
C ALA A 229 5.52 7.77 14.60
N ALA A 230 6.22 8.78 14.06
CA ALA A 230 6.25 10.10 14.65
C ALA A 230 4.86 10.75 14.70
N ILE A 231 4.05 10.61 13.64
CA ILE A 231 2.64 11.07 13.65
C ILE A 231 1.88 10.40 14.80
N ILE A 232 1.93 9.07 14.90
CA ILE A 232 1.22 8.29 15.94
C ILE A 232 1.68 8.69 17.33
N ILE A 233 2.99 8.82 17.56
CA ILE A 233 3.55 9.23 18.86
C ILE A 233 3.07 10.65 19.23
N CYS A 234 3.04 11.58 18.28
CA CYS A 234 2.50 12.92 18.51
C CYS A 234 1.02 12.88 18.89
N GLU A 235 0.21 12.07 18.23
CA GLU A 235 -1.22 11.93 18.57
C GLU A 235 -1.42 11.35 19.98
N VAL A 236 -0.61 10.36 20.37
CA VAL A 236 -0.70 9.75 21.71
C VAL A 236 -0.20 10.69 22.81
N LEU A 237 0.93 11.40 22.59
CA LEU A 237 1.61 12.18 23.64
C LEU A 237 1.25 13.67 23.64
N ALA A 238 0.86 14.23 22.49
CA ALA A 238 0.43 15.62 22.37
C ALA A 238 -1.10 15.75 22.16
N ALA A 239 -1.80 14.62 21.93
CA ALA A 239 -3.20 14.56 21.54
C ALA A 239 -3.49 15.45 20.30
N LYS A 240 -2.54 15.53 19.38
CA LYS A 240 -2.64 16.37 18.20
C LYS A 240 -1.85 15.78 17.04
N HIS A 241 -2.48 15.74 15.87
CA HIS A 241 -1.84 15.30 14.64
C HIS A 241 -0.90 16.40 14.10
N PRO A 242 0.34 16.11 13.64
CA PRO A 242 1.29 17.14 13.19
C PRO A 242 0.88 17.90 11.93
N PHE A 243 -0.13 17.43 11.22
CA PHE A 243 -0.69 18.05 10.02
C PHE A 243 -2.19 18.36 10.18
N PHE A 244 -2.63 18.71 11.41
CA PHE A 244 -4.05 18.84 11.76
C PHE A 244 -4.77 19.91 10.95
N SER A 245 -4.09 20.99 10.54
CA SER A 245 -4.69 22.10 9.80
C SER A 245 -5.10 21.70 8.37
N HIS A 246 -4.53 20.64 7.82
CA HIS A 246 -4.78 20.15 6.46
C HIS A 246 -5.34 18.72 6.43
N LEU A 247 -5.48 18.07 7.59
CA LEU A 247 -5.99 16.70 7.67
C LEU A 247 -7.43 16.63 7.12
N GLY A 248 -7.65 15.71 6.17
CA GLY A 248 -8.96 15.55 5.50
C GLY A 248 -9.30 16.59 4.43
N LYS A 249 -8.38 17.50 4.09
CA LYS A 249 -8.53 18.48 3.01
C LYS A 249 -7.86 17.99 1.71
N ASP A 250 -8.31 18.53 0.58
CA ASP A 250 -7.80 18.16 -0.75
C ASP A 250 -6.32 18.51 -0.94
N ASP A 251 -5.80 19.48 -0.21
CA ASP A 251 -4.42 19.93 -0.26
C ASP A 251 -3.48 19.22 0.74
N PHE A 252 -3.97 18.26 1.52
CA PHE A 252 -3.19 17.52 2.52
C PHE A 252 -1.88 16.97 1.94
N THR A 253 -1.94 16.26 0.83
CA THR A 253 -0.76 15.72 0.14
C THR A 253 0.25 16.80 -0.20
N LYS A 254 -0.23 17.92 -0.75
CA LYS A 254 0.63 19.07 -1.11
C LYS A 254 1.29 19.69 0.12
N TYR A 255 0.53 19.78 1.22
CA TYR A 255 1.05 20.33 2.48
C TYR A 255 2.14 19.45 3.08
N VAL A 256 1.93 18.14 3.20
CA VAL A 256 2.97 17.19 3.67
C VAL A 256 4.21 17.26 2.76
N LEU A 257 4.02 17.24 1.44
CA LEU A 257 5.13 17.31 0.48
C LEU A 257 5.84 18.67 0.42
N SER A 258 5.30 19.70 1.07
CA SER A 258 6.01 20.98 1.24
C SER A 258 7.06 20.96 2.34
N GLY A 259 7.17 19.87 3.12
CA GLY A 259 8.08 19.73 4.26
C GLY A 259 7.67 20.54 5.48
N LYS A 260 6.42 21.03 5.53
CA LYS A 260 5.88 21.79 6.67
C LYS A 260 5.07 20.88 7.57
N ASN A 261 5.04 21.21 8.85
CA ASN A 261 4.14 20.62 9.84
C ASN A 261 3.55 21.75 10.72
N ASP A 262 2.46 21.47 11.41
CA ASP A 262 1.74 22.48 12.21
C ASP A 262 2.36 22.74 13.59
N PHE A 263 3.40 22.01 13.97
CA PHE A 263 4.11 22.20 15.23
C PHE A 263 5.33 23.12 15.12
N GLY A 264 5.81 23.38 13.90
CA GLY A 264 7.05 24.09 13.68
C GLY A 264 8.25 23.30 14.24
N LYS A 265 8.91 23.85 15.30
CA LYS A 265 10.10 23.23 15.94
C LYS A 265 9.79 22.55 17.28
N THR A 266 8.56 22.66 17.79
CA THR A 266 8.23 22.18 19.15
C THR A 266 6.89 21.46 19.15
N VAL A 267 6.90 20.17 19.46
CA VAL A 267 5.68 19.36 19.64
C VAL A 267 5.00 19.80 20.94
N PRO A 268 3.69 20.09 20.94
CA PRO A 268 2.96 20.55 22.14
C PRO A 268 2.61 19.38 23.08
N PHE A 269 3.62 18.71 23.63
CA PHE A 269 3.44 17.58 24.54
C PHE A 269 2.60 17.95 25.77
N ARG A 270 1.81 17.00 26.25
CA ARG A 270 0.99 17.14 27.46
C ARG A 270 1.68 16.66 28.75
N GLY A 271 2.97 16.34 28.67
CA GLY A 271 3.79 15.93 29.80
C GLY A 271 5.28 16.16 29.54
N PRO A 272 6.13 15.86 30.52
CA PRO A 272 7.55 16.17 30.45
C PRO A 272 8.28 15.30 29.41
N VAL A 273 9.07 15.96 28.57
CA VAL A 273 9.98 15.34 27.60
C VAL A 273 11.34 16.01 27.61
N THR A 274 12.37 15.32 27.12
CA THR A 274 13.68 15.92 26.87
C THR A 274 13.65 16.75 25.58
N GLN A 275 14.53 17.76 25.48
CA GLN A 275 14.72 18.51 24.24
C GLN A 275 15.12 17.56 23.10
N LYS A 276 16.02 16.60 23.37
CA LYS A 276 16.46 15.60 22.42
C LYS A 276 15.31 14.78 21.83
N PHE A 277 14.33 14.38 22.66
CA PHE A 277 13.16 13.66 22.16
C PHE A 277 12.29 14.52 21.26
N ASN A 278 12.07 15.79 21.62
CA ASN A 278 11.38 16.75 20.76
C ASN A 278 12.06 16.86 19.40
N ASP A 279 13.38 17.05 19.39
CA ASP A 279 14.16 17.24 18.16
C ASP A 279 14.14 15.98 17.28
N LEU A 280 14.21 14.79 17.88
CA LEU A 280 14.07 13.53 17.16
C LEU A 280 12.69 13.40 16.48
N LEU A 281 11.60 13.76 17.18
CA LEU A 281 10.26 13.68 16.56
C LEU A 281 10.05 14.71 15.46
N ILE A 282 10.57 15.92 15.61
CA ILE A 282 10.52 16.93 14.53
C ILE A 282 11.35 16.47 13.34
N ALA A 283 12.56 15.94 13.56
CA ALA A 283 13.39 15.40 12.49
C ALA A 283 12.73 14.18 11.79
N ALA A 284 11.99 13.35 12.52
CA ALA A 284 11.26 12.21 11.95
C ALA A 284 10.17 12.64 10.96
N LEU A 285 9.68 13.87 11.05
CA LEU A 285 8.70 14.46 10.12
C LEU A 285 9.34 15.15 8.90
N ASP A 286 10.67 15.07 8.71
CA ASP A 286 11.34 15.66 7.54
C ASP A 286 10.89 14.96 6.25
N ILE A 287 10.77 15.75 5.17
CA ILE A 287 10.41 15.23 3.84
C ILE A 287 11.51 14.33 3.25
N ASP A 288 12.77 14.59 3.59
CA ASP A 288 13.92 13.79 3.18
C ASP A 288 14.12 12.60 4.14
N PRO A 289 13.91 11.34 3.69
CA PRO A 289 14.05 10.18 4.55
C PRO A 289 15.46 10.01 5.16
N LYS A 290 16.50 10.58 4.53
CA LYS A 290 17.89 10.52 5.02
C LYS A 290 18.14 11.39 6.25
N LYS A 291 17.29 12.39 6.49
CA LYS A 291 17.39 13.27 7.66
C LYS A 291 16.61 12.76 8.85
N ARG A 292 15.80 11.74 8.66
CA ARG A 292 15.00 11.15 9.73
C ARG A 292 15.91 10.29 10.63
N PRO A 293 15.70 10.32 11.95
CA PRO A 293 16.37 9.37 12.85
C PRO A 293 15.89 7.94 12.58
N THR A 294 16.62 6.99 13.10
CA THR A 294 16.18 5.59 13.15
C THR A 294 15.18 5.37 14.27
N MET A 295 14.37 4.32 14.17
CA MET A 295 13.52 3.91 15.30
C MET A 295 14.32 3.51 16.55
N ALA A 296 15.57 3.07 16.36
CA ALA A 296 16.48 2.76 17.47
C ALA A 296 16.82 4.00 18.30
N GLU A 297 17.12 5.13 17.65
CA GLU A 297 17.44 6.40 18.32
C GLU A 297 16.24 6.93 19.10
N ILE A 298 15.05 6.93 18.49
CA ILE A 298 13.79 7.33 19.15
C ILE A 298 13.51 6.42 20.36
N HIS A 299 13.59 5.11 20.18
CA HIS A 299 13.34 4.14 21.26
C HIS A 299 14.30 4.30 22.44
N VAL A 300 15.61 4.48 22.18
CA VAL A 300 16.62 4.67 23.23
C VAL A 300 16.31 5.92 24.06
N GLU A 301 15.93 7.02 23.43
CA GLU A 301 15.58 8.25 24.13
C GLU A 301 14.30 8.08 24.99
N MET A 302 13.27 7.42 24.43
CA MET A 302 12.04 7.11 25.17
C MET A 302 12.32 6.21 26.38
N MET A 303 13.17 5.20 26.24
CA MET A 303 13.61 4.34 27.37
C MET A 303 14.33 5.13 28.45
N SER A 304 15.15 6.11 28.05
CA SER A 304 15.83 7.02 29.03
C SER A 304 14.81 7.83 29.83
N MET A 305 13.80 8.38 29.17
CA MET A 305 12.72 9.11 29.84
C MET A 305 11.94 8.20 30.81
N CYS A 306 11.60 6.98 30.42
CA CYS A 306 10.91 6.01 31.29
C CYS A 306 11.71 5.66 32.56
N LYS A 307 13.04 5.52 32.47
CA LYS A 307 13.91 5.22 33.61
C LYS A 307 14.04 6.40 34.57
N ASN A 308 13.76 7.60 34.14
CA ASN A 308 13.91 8.83 34.94
C ASN A 308 12.58 9.34 35.51
N PHE A 309 11.50 8.54 35.45
CA PHE A 309 10.28 8.92 36.15
C PHE A 309 10.50 9.18 37.65
N GLY A 310 9.92 10.30 38.09
CA GLY A 310 10.11 10.76 39.49
C GLY A 310 11.40 11.53 39.76
N LYS A 311 12.31 11.71 38.77
CA LYS A 311 13.49 12.57 38.86
C LYS A 311 13.24 13.90 38.15
N PRO A 312 13.82 15.03 38.63
CA PRO A 312 13.73 16.28 37.90
C PRO A 312 14.41 16.14 36.52
N MET A 313 13.64 16.33 35.47
CA MET A 313 14.15 16.39 34.09
C MET A 313 14.28 17.84 33.67
N THR A 314 15.32 18.17 32.89
CA THR A 314 15.41 19.45 32.18
C THR A 314 14.32 19.46 31.10
N MET A 315 13.26 20.22 31.37
CA MET A 315 12.05 20.23 30.54
C MET A 315 12.17 21.18 29.35
N VAL A 316 11.63 20.80 28.21
CA VAL A 316 11.26 21.78 27.19
C VAL A 316 10.18 22.68 27.79
N LYS A 317 10.42 24.01 27.81
CA LYS A 317 9.34 24.95 28.14
C LYS A 317 8.17 24.66 27.19
N ALA A 318 7.04 24.25 27.75
CA ALA A 318 5.81 24.14 26.97
C ALA A 318 5.61 25.47 26.22
N ALA A 319 5.39 25.41 24.92
CA ALA A 319 4.96 26.59 24.20
C ALA A 319 3.73 27.14 24.90
N GLU A 320 3.69 28.44 25.17
CA GLU A 320 2.52 29.07 25.78
C GLU A 320 1.27 28.63 25.02
N PRO A 321 0.16 28.32 25.72
CA PRO A 321 -1.05 27.87 25.08
C PRO A 321 -1.47 28.95 24.09
N ILE A 322 -1.40 28.64 22.81
CA ILE A 322 -2.03 29.45 21.78
C ILE A 322 -3.50 29.55 22.18
N ALA A 323 -3.96 30.79 22.41
CA ALA A 323 -5.34 31.06 22.79
C ALA A 323 -6.29 30.20 21.94
N PRO A 324 -7.35 29.64 22.54
CA PRO A 324 -8.25 28.77 21.81
C PRO A 324 -8.89 29.56 20.68
N VAL A 325 -8.41 29.33 19.47
CA VAL A 325 -9.19 29.63 18.28
C VAL A 325 -10.36 28.68 18.39
N HIS A 326 -11.57 29.22 18.57
CA HIS A 326 -12.81 28.47 18.55
C HIS A 326 -12.88 27.71 17.23
N ALA A 327 -12.34 26.50 17.21
CA ALA A 327 -12.60 25.54 16.16
C ALA A 327 -14.04 25.04 16.38
N PRO A 328 -14.88 24.98 15.32
CA PRO A 328 -16.15 24.30 15.45
C PRO A 328 -15.89 22.89 15.95
N ALA A 329 -16.67 22.45 16.93
CA ALA A 329 -16.60 21.12 17.51
C ALA A 329 -16.78 20.07 16.39
N HIS A 330 -15.66 19.51 15.90
CA HIS A 330 -15.68 18.40 14.98
C HIS A 330 -15.69 17.11 15.79
N ASP A 331 -16.82 16.43 15.72
CA ASP A 331 -17.01 15.07 16.20
C ASP A 331 -15.92 14.16 15.57
N PRO A 332 -15.09 13.45 16.38
CA PRO A 332 -14.09 12.51 15.88
C PRO A 332 -14.67 11.43 14.96
N CYS A 333 -15.98 11.11 15.11
CA CYS A 333 -16.70 10.24 14.19
C CYS A 333 -16.86 10.83 12.78
N SER A 334 -16.84 12.15 12.61
CA SER A 334 -16.98 12.78 11.30
C SER A 334 -15.72 12.63 10.46
N ILE A 335 -14.55 12.61 11.09
CA ILE A 335 -13.26 12.38 10.40
C ILE A 335 -13.18 10.96 9.85
N VAL A 336 -13.57 9.95 10.65
CA VAL A 336 -13.64 8.56 10.19
C VAL A 336 -14.66 8.39 9.06
N ASN A 337 -15.79 9.10 9.10
CA ASN A 337 -16.81 9.05 8.06
C ASN A 337 -16.40 9.83 6.80
N SER A 338 -15.65 10.92 6.92
CA SER A 338 -15.07 11.66 5.79
C SER A 338 -13.99 10.85 5.11
N ILE A 339 -13.12 10.17 5.86
CA ILE A 339 -12.10 9.24 5.35
C ILE A 339 -12.77 8.06 4.62
N LYS A 340 -13.86 7.50 5.17
CA LYS A 340 -14.64 6.45 4.50
C LYS A 340 -15.29 6.94 3.19
N ARG A 341 -15.79 8.17 3.13
CA ARG A 341 -16.35 8.76 1.91
C ARG A 341 -15.28 9.02 0.85
N PHE A 342 -14.10 9.51 1.24
CA PHE A 342 -13.00 9.77 0.31
C PHE A 342 -12.42 8.47 -0.27
N ALA A 343 -12.20 7.44 0.55
CA ALA A 343 -11.79 6.12 0.07
C ALA A 343 -12.82 5.51 -0.90
N SER A 344 -14.13 5.71 -0.64
CA SER A 344 -15.21 5.25 -1.52
C SER A 344 -15.27 6.04 -2.84
N SER A 345 -14.94 7.33 -2.84
CA SER A 345 -15.00 8.17 -4.05
C SER A 345 -13.82 7.97 -5.00
N VAL A 346 -12.66 7.57 -4.48
CA VAL A 346 -11.47 7.28 -5.30
C VAL A 346 -11.54 5.88 -5.94
N PHE A 347 -12.29 4.93 -5.32
CA PHE A 347 -12.32 3.53 -5.76
C PHE A 347 -13.66 3.01 -6.30
N CYS A 348 -14.73 3.81 -6.26
CA CYS A 348 -16.06 3.41 -6.75
C CYS A 348 -16.71 4.49 -7.62
N LYS A 349 -16.35 4.59 -8.89
CA LYS A 349 -17.32 5.04 -9.89
C LYS A 349 -18.20 3.84 -10.25
N LYS A 350 -19.41 3.81 -9.66
CA LYS A 350 -20.49 2.92 -10.08
C LYS A 350 -20.82 3.19 -11.54
N ALA A 351 -20.76 2.14 -12.36
CA ALA A 351 -21.40 2.14 -13.68
C ALA A 351 -22.92 2.30 -13.54
N PRO A 352 -23.57 3.07 -14.37
CA PRO A 352 -25.03 3.21 -14.35
C PRO A 352 -25.70 1.91 -14.80
N THR A 353 -26.58 1.41 -13.98
CA THR A 353 -27.47 0.28 -14.28
C THR A 353 -28.66 0.82 -15.06
N THR A 354 -28.67 0.64 -16.36
CA THR A 354 -29.93 0.62 -17.14
C THR A 354 -29.80 -0.47 -18.18
N LEU A 355 -30.60 -1.51 -18.00
CA LEU A 355 -30.91 -2.49 -19.03
C LEU A 355 -31.82 -1.86 -20.07
N PRO A 356 -31.60 -2.07 -21.37
CA PRO A 356 -32.65 -2.00 -22.36
C PRO A 356 -33.11 -3.39 -22.71
N THR A 357 -34.42 -3.48 -22.80
CA THR A 357 -35.29 -4.55 -23.28
C THR A 357 -34.97 -4.96 -24.73
N ARG A 358 -35.11 -6.25 -24.95
CA ARG A 358 -35.34 -7.00 -26.23
C ARG A 358 -35.50 -6.21 -27.52
N VAL A 359 -34.75 -6.62 -28.53
CA VAL A 359 -35.15 -6.55 -29.96
C VAL A 359 -34.60 -7.77 -30.73
N PRO A 360 -35.28 -8.25 -31.77
CA PRO A 360 -35.24 -9.65 -32.23
C PRO A 360 -34.20 -9.94 -33.31
N ALA A 361 -34.11 -11.24 -33.61
CA ALA A 361 -33.18 -11.88 -34.52
C ALA A 361 -33.38 -11.52 -36.01
N LYS A 362 -32.26 -11.74 -36.73
CA LYS A 362 -32.04 -12.11 -38.14
C LYS A 362 -31.38 -11.06 -39.01
N ALA A 363 -30.14 -11.36 -39.40
CA ALA A 363 -29.78 -11.55 -40.83
C ALA A 363 -28.32 -12.09 -40.88
N LYS A 364 -28.17 -13.18 -41.61
CA LYS A 364 -26.91 -13.76 -42.09
C LYS A 364 -26.25 -12.79 -43.09
N VAL A 365 -24.94 -12.58 -42.94
CA VAL A 365 -24.09 -12.18 -44.07
C VAL A 365 -22.78 -12.95 -43.96
N GLU A 366 -22.36 -13.52 -45.05
CA GLU A 366 -21.26 -14.44 -45.30
C GLU A 366 -19.88 -13.81 -45.07
N GLU A 367 -18.94 -14.62 -44.59
CA GLU A 367 -17.49 -14.35 -44.55
C GLU A 367 -16.90 -14.40 -45.98
N PRO A 368 -15.84 -13.66 -46.22
CA PRO A 368 -14.83 -14.13 -47.18
C PRO A 368 -13.54 -14.57 -46.43
N GLU A 369 -13.17 -15.81 -46.69
CA GLU A 369 -11.86 -16.37 -46.34
C GLU A 369 -10.72 -15.54 -46.95
N ILE A 370 -9.77 -15.15 -46.12
CA ILE A 370 -8.40 -14.90 -46.58
C ILE A 370 -7.43 -15.59 -45.59
N ARG A 371 -6.97 -16.76 -46.00
CA ARG A 371 -5.80 -17.43 -45.41
C ARG A 371 -4.57 -16.58 -45.66
N LYS A 372 -3.90 -16.16 -44.60
CA LYS A 372 -2.44 -15.95 -44.55
C LYS A 372 -1.89 -16.56 -43.28
N VAL A 373 -1.20 -17.66 -43.50
CA VAL A 373 -0.38 -18.35 -42.52
C VAL A 373 0.75 -17.41 -42.09
N VAL A 374 0.71 -16.94 -40.87
CA VAL A 374 1.84 -16.28 -40.24
C VAL A 374 2.52 -17.31 -39.36
N HIS A 375 3.70 -17.74 -39.76
CA HIS A 375 4.59 -18.62 -38.99
C HIS A 375 4.91 -17.96 -37.63
N LYS A 376 4.58 -18.63 -36.55
CA LYS A 376 5.10 -18.29 -35.20
C LYS A 376 6.50 -18.90 -35.11
N PRO A 377 7.56 -18.12 -34.87
CA PRO A 377 8.87 -18.69 -34.59
C PRO A 377 8.84 -19.47 -33.27
N THR A 378 9.40 -20.63 -33.27
CA THR A 378 9.58 -21.49 -32.09
C THR A 378 10.67 -20.95 -31.20
N ILE A 379 10.62 -21.33 -29.89
CA ILE A 379 11.53 -20.88 -28.82
C ILE A 379 13.01 -21.15 -29.14
N ASP A 380 13.31 -22.11 -30.03
CA ASP A 380 14.68 -22.48 -30.43
C ASP A 380 15.29 -21.57 -31.51
N GLU A 381 14.51 -20.86 -32.28
CA GLU A 381 15.02 -19.91 -33.28
C GLU A 381 15.44 -18.57 -32.64
N ILE A 382 14.91 -18.24 -31.44
CA ILE A 382 15.26 -17.02 -30.67
C ILE A 382 16.61 -17.17 -29.95
N LYS A 383 17.10 -18.41 -29.72
CA LYS A 383 18.37 -18.69 -29.00
C LYS A 383 19.65 -18.56 -29.83
N LYS A 384 19.57 -18.36 -31.14
CA LYS A 384 20.76 -18.37 -32.03
C LYS A 384 21.32 -16.99 -32.39
N SER A 385 20.81 -15.89 -31.83
CA SER A 385 21.30 -14.53 -32.14
C SER A 385 21.66 -13.70 -30.92
N VAL A 386 22.45 -14.25 -29.97
CA VAL A 386 22.94 -13.46 -28.84
C VAL A 386 24.48 -13.50 -28.85
N PRO A 387 25.17 -12.37 -29.08
CA PRO A 387 26.55 -12.21 -28.67
C PRO A 387 26.61 -11.92 -27.16
N SER A 388 27.38 -12.70 -26.44
CA SER A 388 27.75 -12.46 -25.04
C SER A 388 28.63 -11.24 -24.91
N THR A 389 28.20 -10.17 -24.24
CA THR A 389 29.10 -9.21 -23.58
C THR A 389 28.32 -8.43 -22.50
N THR A 390 28.93 -8.32 -21.34
CA THR A 390 28.76 -7.45 -20.16
C THR A 390 27.67 -6.36 -20.26
N SER A 391 26.64 -6.49 -19.42
CA SER A 391 25.43 -5.68 -19.43
C SER A 391 25.65 -4.24 -18.94
N SER A 392 25.72 -3.31 -19.86
CA SER A 392 25.19 -1.95 -19.63
C SER A 392 23.70 -2.00 -19.99
N ARG A 393 22.79 -1.68 -19.05
CA ARG A 393 21.35 -1.61 -19.31
C ARG A 393 21.09 -0.70 -20.50
N SER A 394 20.39 -1.21 -21.52
CA SER A 394 20.01 -0.44 -22.69
C SER A 394 19.10 0.74 -22.27
N LYS A 395 19.21 1.84 -23.00
CA LYS A 395 18.57 3.11 -22.73
C LYS A 395 17.41 3.29 -23.70
N LEU A 396 16.19 3.46 -23.19
CA LEU A 396 15.02 3.77 -24.00
C LEU A 396 14.85 5.28 -24.15
N THR A 397 14.65 5.73 -25.38
CA THR A 397 14.33 7.13 -25.71
C THR A 397 12.98 7.17 -26.44
N LEU A 398 12.07 8.04 -25.98
CA LEU A 398 10.81 8.38 -26.63
C LEU A 398 10.92 9.81 -27.15
N LYS A 399 10.85 9.98 -28.46
CA LYS A 399 10.98 11.28 -29.15
C LYS A 399 9.63 11.71 -29.74
N GLY A 400 9.15 12.88 -29.34
CA GLY A 400 7.97 13.52 -29.90
C GLY A 400 8.32 14.71 -30.81
N ASP A 401 7.35 15.60 -31.02
CA ASP A 401 7.44 16.77 -31.90
C ASP A 401 8.23 17.97 -31.28
N ILE A 402 8.26 18.07 -29.95
CA ILE A 402 8.92 19.19 -29.25
C ILE A 402 10.11 18.78 -28.38
N GLY A 403 10.33 17.47 -28.15
CA GLY A 403 11.42 17.00 -27.30
C GLY A 403 11.54 15.50 -27.24
N GLN A 404 12.36 15.03 -26.30
CA GLN A 404 12.53 13.61 -26.03
C GLN A 404 12.62 13.31 -24.55
N PHE A 405 12.20 12.09 -24.18
CA PHE A 405 12.34 11.51 -22.84
C PHE A 405 13.19 10.26 -22.90
N THR A 406 14.11 10.13 -21.98
CA THR A 406 15.04 9.00 -21.93
C THR A 406 15.07 8.37 -20.54
N THR A 407 15.02 7.03 -20.49
CA THR A 407 15.09 6.27 -19.24
C THR A 407 15.93 4.99 -19.38
N LYS A 408 16.50 4.55 -18.27
CA LYS A 408 17.14 3.23 -18.09
C LYS A 408 16.35 2.32 -17.14
N THR A 409 15.20 2.81 -16.64
CA THR A 409 14.36 2.14 -15.67
C THR A 409 12.90 2.17 -16.12
N ASN A 410 12.07 1.31 -15.54
CA ASN A 410 10.62 1.34 -15.76
C ASN A 410 10.06 2.74 -15.45
N PHE A 411 9.14 3.21 -16.27
CA PHE A 411 8.59 4.55 -16.12
C PHE A 411 7.12 4.62 -16.55
N ILE A 412 6.32 5.34 -15.77
CA ILE A 412 4.92 5.65 -16.10
C ILE A 412 4.89 6.90 -16.98
N ILE A 413 4.22 6.79 -18.11
CA ILE A 413 4.05 7.87 -19.07
C ILE A 413 2.64 8.47 -18.90
N ASP A 414 2.57 9.69 -18.41
CA ASP A 414 1.36 10.46 -18.20
C ASP A 414 1.35 11.76 -19.01
N SER A 415 0.28 12.54 -18.93
CA SER A 415 0.17 13.81 -19.66
C SER A 415 1.17 14.87 -19.20
N GLN A 416 1.61 14.85 -17.94
CA GLN A 416 2.60 15.82 -17.42
C GLN A 416 3.98 15.55 -17.98
N MET A 417 4.40 14.28 -17.98
CA MET A 417 5.66 13.88 -18.58
C MET A 417 5.67 14.21 -20.09
N LEU A 418 4.57 13.93 -20.78
CA LEU A 418 4.43 14.15 -22.20
C LEU A 418 4.42 15.64 -22.61
N LYS A 419 4.11 16.57 -21.73
CA LYS A 419 4.25 18.03 -21.98
C LYS A 419 5.65 18.46 -22.40
N ARG A 420 6.67 17.71 -22.01
CA ARG A 420 8.07 17.97 -22.36
C ARG A 420 8.51 17.32 -23.67
N VAL A 421 7.65 16.47 -24.23
CA VAL A 421 7.97 15.60 -25.37
C VAL A 421 7.10 15.92 -26.57
N THR A 422 5.81 16.26 -26.33
CA THR A 422 4.85 16.55 -27.40
C THR A 422 3.90 17.71 -27.07
N SER A 423 3.56 18.50 -28.08
CA SER A 423 2.56 19.58 -28.01
C SER A 423 1.15 19.04 -27.73
N GLU A 424 0.88 17.78 -28.06
CA GLU A 424 -0.43 17.14 -27.96
C GLU A 424 -0.65 16.33 -26.67
N SER A 425 0.13 16.61 -25.63
CA SER A 425 0.07 15.93 -24.32
C SER A 425 -1.31 15.93 -23.64
N LYS A 426 -2.19 16.90 -24.00
CA LYS A 426 -3.56 17.01 -23.46
C LYS A 426 -4.46 15.81 -23.78
N TYR A 427 -4.09 14.99 -24.78
CA TYR A 427 -4.83 13.79 -25.13
C TYR A 427 -4.40 12.55 -24.34
N ALA A 428 -3.31 12.63 -23.58
CA ALA A 428 -2.88 11.56 -22.70
C ALA A 428 -3.58 11.64 -21.35
N ASP A 429 -3.69 10.48 -20.68
CA ASP A 429 -4.24 10.41 -19.32
C ASP A 429 -3.33 11.11 -18.32
N SER A 430 -3.93 11.76 -17.32
CA SER A 430 -3.22 12.57 -16.32
C SER A 430 -2.49 11.73 -15.27
N THR A 431 -2.86 10.48 -15.11
CA THR A 431 -2.27 9.58 -14.12
C THR A 431 -1.35 8.55 -14.75
N CYS A 432 -1.79 7.93 -15.85
CA CYS A 432 -1.03 6.96 -16.61
C CYS A 432 -1.66 6.75 -17.98
N GLN A 433 -0.95 7.05 -19.06
CA GLN A 433 -1.37 6.67 -20.41
C GLN A 433 -0.85 5.28 -20.76
N PHE A 434 0.41 5.00 -20.51
CA PHE A 434 1.05 3.70 -20.63
C PHE A 434 2.32 3.63 -19.77
N THR A 435 2.82 2.44 -19.55
CA THR A 435 4.08 2.21 -18.83
C THR A 435 5.11 1.61 -19.77
N VAL A 436 6.36 2.08 -19.75
CA VAL A 436 7.50 1.43 -20.37
C VAL A 436 8.26 0.62 -19.33
N MET A 437 8.62 -0.62 -19.68
CA MET A 437 9.19 -1.59 -18.73
C MET A 437 10.39 -2.27 -19.36
N PHE A 438 11.50 -2.36 -18.60
CA PHE A 438 12.67 -3.14 -18.98
C PHE A 438 12.66 -4.48 -18.25
N LYS A 439 12.68 -5.58 -19.00
CA LYS A 439 12.60 -6.93 -18.46
C LYS A 439 13.34 -7.91 -19.38
N GLU A 440 14.16 -8.79 -18.78
CA GLU A 440 14.90 -9.81 -19.55
C GLU A 440 15.64 -9.22 -20.76
N ASP A 441 16.38 -8.13 -20.50
CA ASP A 441 17.17 -7.37 -21.48
C ASP A 441 16.37 -6.73 -22.64
N ASN A 442 15.04 -6.64 -22.51
CA ASN A 442 14.17 -6.07 -23.50
C ASN A 442 13.27 -4.98 -22.92
N TRP A 443 12.87 -4.03 -23.78
CA TRP A 443 11.88 -3.01 -23.44
C TRP A 443 10.48 -3.41 -23.89
N TYR A 444 9.51 -3.12 -23.06
CA TYR A 444 8.10 -3.40 -23.28
C TYR A 444 7.25 -2.16 -23.03
N VAL A 445 6.11 -2.05 -23.70
CA VAL A 445 5.05 -1.09 -23.39
C VAL A 445 3.83 -1.84 -22.87
N LYS A 446 3.20 -1.28 -21.85
CA LYS A 446 1.93 -1.74 -21.29
C LYS A 446 0.94 -0.59 -21.30
N SER A 447 -0.21 -0.77 -21.96
CA SER A 447 -1.26 0.25 -21.98
C SER A 447 -2.00 0.33 -20.65
N ASN A 448 -2.46 1.53 -20.31
CA ASN A 448 -3.47 1.69 -19.27
C ASN A 448 -4.87 1.55 -19.93
N VAL A 449 -5.51 0.42 -19.70
CA VAL A 449 -6.85 0.11 -20.27
C VAL A 449 -7.93 1.08 -19.76
N ALA A 450 -7.72 1.67 -18.58
CA ALA A 450 -8.63 2.64 -17.97
C ALA A 450 -8.44 4.08 -18.51
N ALA A 451 -7.36 4.36 -19.27
CA ALA A 451 -7.12 5.68 -19.83
C ALA A 451 -8.27 6.13 -20.75
N ASN A 452 -8.51 7.45 -20.79
CA ASN A 452 -9.57 8.04 -21.61
C ASN A 452 -9.39 7.80 -23.12
N ASN A 453 -8.13 7.74 -23.57
CA ASN A 453 -7.76 7.39 -24.94
C ASN A 453 -6.88 6.13 -24.92
N PHE A 454 -6.88 5.34 -25.97
CA PHE A 454 -6.09 4.12 -26.00
C PHE A 454 -4.68 4.34 -26.57
N THR A 455 -3.73 3.54 -26.11
CA THR A 455 -2.36 3.48 -26.63
C THR A 455 -2.32 2.58 -27.86
N ALA A 456 -1.54 2.94 -28.86
CA ALA A 456 -1.27 2.09 -30.01
C ALA A 456 0.23 1.98 -30.26
N ARG A 457 0.69 0.82 -30.77
CA ARG A 457 2.03 0.56 -31.25
C ARG A 457 1.98 0.34 -32.76
N ASN A 458 2.74 1.11 -33.52
CA ASN A 458 2.77 1.03 -34.99
C ASN A 458 1.38 1.10 -35.64
N GLY A 459 0.50 1.93 -35.05
CA GLY A 459 -0.87 2.10 -35.52
C GLY A 459 -1.87 1.07 -35.02
N ILE A 460 -1.44 -0.03 -34.42
CA ILE A 460 -2.30 -1.10 -33.86
C ILE A 460 -2.61 -0.76 -32.40
N GLY A 461 -3.89 -0.69 -32.02
CA GLY A 461 -4.33 -0.42 -30.66
C GLY A 461 -3.90 -1.52 -29.69
N ILE A 462 -3.37 -1.10 -28.54
CA ILE A 462 -3.04 -1.97 -27.41
C ILE A 462 -4.15 -1.75 -26.36
N ASN A 463 -5.17 -2.60 -26.36
CA ASN A 463 -6.39 -2.42 -25.57
C ASN A 463 -6.51 -3.40 -24.39
N ASP A 464 -5.45 -4.12 -24.08
CA ASP A 464 -5.36 -5.07 -22.99
C ASP A 464 -4.21 -4.74 -22.02
N SER A 465 -4.08 -5.49 -20.96
CA SER A 465 -3.03 -5.34 -19.97
C SER A 465 -1.76 -6.14 -20.27
N ASN A 466 -1.60 -6.65 -21.49
CA ASN A 466 -0.42 -7.40 -21.89
C ASN A 466 0.82 -6.51 -22.07
N LEU A 467 1.99 -7.12 -21.97
CA LEU A 467 3.27 -6.50 -22.30
C LEU A 467 3.56 -6.68 -23.77
N TYR A 468 3.82 -5.59 -24.48
CA TYR A 468 4.21 -5.60 -25.88
C TYR A 468 5.66 -5.20 -26.03
N LEU A 469 6.47 -6.09 -26.56
CA LEU A 469 7.88 -5.82 -26.86
C LEU A 469 7.99 -4.61 -27.79
N ILE A 470 8.86 -3.65 -27.46
CA ILE A 470 9.17 -2.49 -28.29
C ILE A 470 10.62 -2.53 -28.75
N ALA A 471 10.86 -2.02 -29.94
CA ALA A 471 12.18 -1.98 -30.57
C ALA A 471 12.46 -0.57 -31.15
N THR A 472 13.72 -0.30 -31.43
CA THR A 472 14.11 0.92 -32.15
C THR A 472 13.38 0.99 -33.49
N GLY A 473 12.78 2.14 -33.80
CA GLY A 473 11.95 2.36 -34.97
C GLY A 473 10.44 2.17 -34.74
N ASP A 474 10.00 1.60 -33.61
CA ASP A 474 8.59 1.57 -33.26
C ASP A 474 8.04 2.98 -33.02
N VAL A 475 6.74 3.13 -33.26
CA VAL A 475 5.99 4.35 -32.96
C VAL A 475 4.90 4.05 -31.95
N LEU A 476 5.02 4.63 -30.75
CA LEU A 476 3.92 4.62 -29.76
C LEU A 476 3.02 5.84 -30.03
N SER A 477 1.72 5.65 -29.96
CA SER A 477 0.76 6.72 -30.21
C SER A 477 -0.45 6.65 -29.27
N VAL A 478 -1.11 7.79 -29.07
CA VAL A 478 -2.39 7.88 -28.38
C VAL A 478 -3.47 8.14 -29.41
N LYS A 479 -4.54 7.34 -29.37
CA LYS A 479 -5.67 7.43 -30.27
C LYS A 479 -6.96 7.68 -29.49
N GLY A 480 -7.81 8.57 -30.01
CA GLY A 480 -9.12 8.84 -29.43
C GLY A 480 -10.05 7.63 -29.51
N LYS A 481 -10.66 7.23 -28.37
CA LYS A 481 -11.58 6.08 -28.31
C LYS A 481 -12.80 6.22 -29.22
N SER A 482 -13.33 7.42 -29.36
CA SER A 482 -14.52 7.70 -30.17
C SER A 482 -14.19 8.03 -31.64
N SER A 483 -13.05 8.65 -31.89
CA SER A 483 -12.69 9.15 -33.24
C SER A 483 -11.76 8.22 -34.01
N GLY A 484 -11.05 7.31 -33.34
CA GLY A 484 -9.97 6.48 -33.89
C GLY A 484 -8.77 7.28 -34.43
N LYS A 485 -8.84 8.62 -34.41
CA LYS A 485 -7.76 9.49 -34.91
C LYS A 485 -6.55 9.46 -33.99
N THR A 486 -5.37 9.41 -34.59
CA THR A 486 -4.10 9.54 -33.86
C THR A 486 -3.92 10.99 -33.39
N ALA A 487 -3.85 11.18 -32.09
CA ALA A 487 -3.67 12.50 -31.49
C ALA A 487 -2.19 12.83 -31.26
N MET A 488 -1.36 11.79 -31.00
CA MET A 488 0.05 11.97 -30.64
C MET A 488 0.89 10.79 -31.14
N LYS A 489 2.14 11.03 -31.51
CA LYS A 489 3.12 10.00 -31.91
C LYS A 489 4.45 10.20 -31.20
N LEU A 490 5.06 9.10 -30.76
CA LEU A 490 6.36 9.04 -30.10
C LEU A 490 7.22 8.00 -30.81
N ALA A 491 8.34 8.40 -31.39
CA ALA A 491 9.31 7.49 -31.97
C ALA A 491 10.14 6.82 -30.85
N VAL A 492 10.39 5.53 -30.97
CA VAL A 492 11.18 4.72 -30.03
C VAL A 492 12.59 4.54 -30.54
N SER A 493 13.58 4.79 -29.70
CA SER A 493 14.98 4.40 -29.89
C SER A 493 15.48 3.67 -28.63
N ILE A 494 16.27 2.60 -28.84
CA ILE A 494 16.87 1.80 -27.77
C ILE A 494 18.36 1.71 -28.08
N ASP A 495 19.21 2.24 -27.17
CA ASP A 495 20.67 2.31 -27.27
C ASP A 495 21.35 1.44 -26.22
#